data_f0a77a375af17635b30ab75e6e94a30b
#
_entry.id   f0a77a375af17635b30ab75e6e94a30b
#
_cell.length_a   1.000
_cell.length_b   1.000
_cell.length_c   1.000
_cell.angle_alpha   90.00
_cell.angle_beta   90.00
_cell.angle_gamma   90.00
#
_symmetry.space_group_name_H-M   'P 1'
#
loop_
_entity.id
_entity.type
_entity.pdbx_description
1 polymer ?
#
loop_
_entity_poly.entity_id
_entity_poly.type
_entity_poly.pdbx_seq_one_letter_code
_entity_poly.pdbx_strand_id
1 'polypeptide(L)'
;SQTGPEEVSEEKEEKVPLTAEEEAYLKEYLEGLEEQEQGERSAEELFELLSKGDALAQAELSQKYLRAAAEMAVEMNCEEIFIADLIQEANISLLMALGEEEPEEKDEKWLLGRIRCGIRHAIEEQTQRKFEDDYLVAKVEKLEAAVRELTEDEEDESSKFSVEELAIILDMDEEEIRDVLRLTGDDK
;
A
#
# COMPACT_ATOMS: atom_id res chain seq x y z
N SER A 1 -36.26 -23.57 22.98
CA SER A 1 -35.70 -22.58 22.06
C SER A 1 -34.17 -22.61 22.13
N GLN A 2 -33.57 -23.33 21.18
CA GLN A 2 -32.14 -23.37 21.00
C GLN A 2 -31.83 -22.46 19.81
N THR A 3 -31.17 -21.34 20.10
CA THR A 3 -30.50 -20.51 19.07
C THR A 3 -29.15 -21.17 18.80
N GLY A 4 -29.03 -21.78 17.62
CA GLY A 4 -27.75 -22.26 17.13
C GLY A 4 -26.77 -21.13 16.85
N PRO A 5 -25.46 -21.40 16.86
CA PRO A 5 -24.46 -20.38 16.54
C PRO A 5 -24.63 -19.94 15.09
N GLU A 6 -24.73 -18.62 14.89
CA GLU A 6 -24.65 -18.01 13.57
C GLU A 6 -23.29 -18.36 12.97
N GLU A 7 -23.31 -19.15 11.91
CA GLU A 7 -22.14 -19.34 11.06
C GLU A 7 -21.83 -17.97 10.42
N VAL A 8 -20.79 -17.35 10.94
CA VAL A 8 -20.16 -16.22 10.26
C VAL A 8 -19.60 -16.80 8.96
N SER A 9 -20.28 -16.55 7.85
CA SER A 9 -19.74 -16.86 6.54
C SER A 9 -18.46 -16.06 6.36
N GLU A 10 -17.32 -16.75 6.38
CA GLU A 10 -16.08 -16.16 5.89
C GLU A 10 -16.32 -15.78 4.41
N GLU A 11 -16.54 -14.50 4.17
CA GLU A 11 -16.49 -13.95 2.82
C GLU A 11 -15.11 -14.28 2.29
N LYS A 12 -15.03 -15.23 1.36
CA LYS A 12 -13.81 -15.49 0.63
C LYS A 12 -13.53 -14.22 -0.16
N GLU A 13 -12.54 -13.45 0.29
CA GLU A 13 -12.00 -12.34 -0.47
C GLU A 13 -11.67 -12.86 -1.86
N GLU A 14 -12.33 -12.33 -2.88
CA GLU A 14 -12.05 -12.69 -4.26
C GLU A 14 -10.60 -12.30 -4.57
N LYS A 15 -9.79 -13.29 -4.96
CA LYS A 15 -8.41 -13.05 -5.35
C LYS A 15 -8.39 -12.24 -6.64
N VAL A 16 -7.70 -11.10 -6.60
CA VAL A 16 -7.45 -10.28 -7.79
C VAL A 16 -6.40 -11.00 -8.66
N PRO A 17 -6.74 -11.37 -9.90
CA PRO A 17 -5.77 -12.02 -10.79
C PRO A 17 -4.68 -11.05 -11.22
N LEU A 18 -3.48 -11.58 -11.47
CA LEU A 18 -2.38 -10.81 -12.03
C LEU A 18 -2.70 -10.40 -13.48
N THR A 19 -2.30 -9.20 -13.86
CA THR A 19 -2.30 -8.78 -15.27
C THR A 19 -1.22 -9.54 -16.04
N ALA A 20 -1.29 -9.53 -17.37
CA ALA A 20 -0.28 -10.18 -18.23
C ALA A 20 1.13 -9.59 -17.98
N GLU A 21 1.21 -8.29 -17.75
CA GLU A 21 2.44 -7.57 -17.43
C GLU A 21 3.03 -8.01 -16.08
N GLU A 22 2.16 -8.15 -15.08
CA GLU A 22 2.53 -8.64 -13.75
C GLU A 22 2.98 -10.10 -13.79
N GLU A 23 2.31 -10.95 -14.56
CA GLU A 23 2.73 -12.35 -14.76
C GLU A 23 4.11 -12.46 -15.41
N ALA A 24 4.39 -11.62 -16.42
CA ALA A 24 5.69 -11.57 -17.08
C ALA A 24 6.79 -11.12 -16.11
N TYR A 25 6.53 -10.10 -15.31
CA TYR A 25 7.45 -9.63 -14.28
C TYR A 25 7.74 -10.71 -13.24
N LEU A 26 6.70 -11.35 -12.72
CA LEU A 26 6.82 -12.39 -11.71
C LEU A 26 7.64 -13.57 -12.21
N LYS A 27 7.40 -13.99 -13.44
CA LYS A 27 8.15 -15.08 -14.07
C LYS A 27 9.65 -14.77 -14.12
N GLU A 28 10.01 -13.60 -14.62
CA GLU A 28 11.41 -13.14 -14.68
C GLU A 28 12.04 -13.03 -13.29
N TYR A 29 11.31 -12.48 -12.35
CA TYR A 29 11.77 -12.35 -10.96
C TYR A 29 12.05 -13.72 -10.32
N LEU A 30 11.14 -14.67 -10.43
CA LEU A 30 11.31 -16.02 -9.87
C LEU A 30 12.43 -16.81 -10.56
N GLU A 31 12.59 -16.67 -11.86
CA GLU A 31 13.71 -17.27 -12.61
C GLU A 31 15.06 -16.70 -12.09
N GLY A 32 15.13 -15.40 -11.84
CA GLY A 32 16.31 -14.78 -11.25
C GLY A 32 16.65 -15.29 -9.85
N LEU A 33 15.64 -15.60 -9.04
CA LEU A 33 15.85 -16.22 -7.72
C LEU A 33 16.37 -17.66 -7.81
N GLU A 34 15.92 -18.44 -8.80
CA GLU A 34 16.38 -19.83 -9.00
C GLU A 34 17.86 -19.89 -9.39
N GLU A 35 18.38 -18.88 -10.09
CA GLU A 35 19.78 -18.78 -10.48
C GLU A 35 20.73 -18.46 -9.31
N GLN A 36 20.20 -18.01 -8.18
CA GLN A 36 20.99 -17.69 -6.99
C GLN A 36 21.31 -18.97 -6.21
N GLU A 37 22.60 -19.13 -5.84
CA GLU A 37 23.03 -20.22 -4.97
C GLU A 37 22.41 -20.07 -3.58
N GLN A 38 21.71 -21.11 -3.14
CA GLN A 38 21.18 -21.18 -1.79
C GLN A 38 22.16 -21.92 -0.89
N GLY A 39 22.40 -21.39 0.32
CA GLY A 39 23.20 -22.05 1.33
C GLY A 39 22.56 -23.38 1.77
N GLU A 40 23.40 -24.32 2.23
CA GLU A 40 22.97 -25.67 2.63
C GLU A 40 22.36 -25.74 4.03
N ARG A 41 22.48 -24.66 4.82
CA ARG A 41 21.96 -24.63 6.21
C ARG A 41 20.44 -24.58 6.22
N SER A 42 19.83 -25.33 7.13
CA SER A 42 18.37 -25.30 7.31
C SER A 42 17.89 -23.96 7.91
N ALA A 43 16.63 -23.64 7.70
CA ALA A 43 16.02 -22.46 8.32
C ALA A 43 16.14 -22.48 9.85
N GLU A 44 15.92 -23.65 10.47
CA GLU A 44 16.02 -23.80 11.92
C GLU A 44 17.44 -23.50 12.46
N GLU A 45 18.45 -24.01 11.78
CA GLU A 45 19.86 -23.69 12.12
C GLU A 45 20.15 -22.20 11.96
N LEU A 46 19.66 -21.58 10.89
CA LEU A 46 19.86 -20.16 10.64
C LEU A 46 19.15 -19.28 11.66
N PHE A 47 17.94 -19.62 12.10
CA PHE A 47 17.24 -18.89 13.16
C PHE A 47 17.96 -19.00 14.51
N GLU A 48 18.53 -20.16 14.81
CA GLU A 48 19.34 -20.33 16.02
C GLU A 48 20.60 -19.46 15.99
N LEU A 49 21.31 -19.44 14.87
CA LEU A 49 22.49 -18.59 14.68
C LEU A 49 22.12 -17.10 14.70
N LEU A 50 20.97 -16.73 14.15
CA LEU A 50 20.46 -15.37 14.19
C LEU A 50 20.26 -14.90 15.64
N SER A 51 19.71 -15.76 16.50
CA SER A 51 19.51 -15.45 17.93
C SER A 51 20.82 -15.20 18.67
N LYS A 52 21.93 -15.72 18.15
CA LYS A 52 23.29 -15.51 18.65
C LYS A 52 24.01 -14.30 18.04
N GLY A 53 23.33 -13.56 17.17
CA GLY A 53 23.86 -12.36 16.53
C GLY A 53 24.72 -12.62 15.30
N ASP A 54 24.59 -13.78 14.65
CA ASP A 54 25.35 -14.11 13.42
C ASP A 54 24.81 -13.32 12.21
N ALA A 55 25.60 -12.37 11.70
CA ALA A 55 25.23 -11.53 10.57
C ALA A 55 25.11 -12.32 9.25
N LEU A 56 25.88 -13.40 9.08
CA LEU A 56 25.78 -14.28 7.91
C LEU A 56 24.45 -15.04 7.91
N ALA A 57 23.98 -15.46 9.07
CA ALA A 57 22.69 -16.11 9.21
C ALA A 57 21.55 -15.17 8.78
N GLN A 58 21.62 -13.90 9.13
CA GLN A 58 20.65 -12.89 8.69
C GLN A 58 20.62 -12.77 7.16
N ALA A 59 21.77 -12.70 6.52
CA ALA A 59 21.88 -12.61 5.07
C ALA A 59 21.35 -13.88 4.37
N GLU A 60 21.68 -15.06 4.88
CA GLU A 60 21.19 -16.33 4.33
C GLU A 60 19.69 -16.51 4.50
N LEU A 61 19.14 -16.11 5.64
CA LEU A 61 17.69 -16.11 5.86
C LEU A 61 16.98 -15.14 4.92
N SER A 62 17.51 -13.96 4.69
CA SER A 62 16.97 -13.00 3.73
C SER A 62 16.86 -13.62 2.33
N GLN A 63 17.90 -14.28 1.86
CA GLN A 63 17.91 -14.99 0.58
C GLN A 63 16.90 -16.13 0.53
N LYS A 64 16.87 -16.94 1.57
CA LYS A 64 16.05 -18.14 1.67
C LYS A 64 14.56 -17.85 1.59
N TYR A 65 14.11 -16.70 2.11
CA TYR A 65 12.71 -16.32 2.18
C TYR A 65 12.24 -15.36 1.09
N LEU A 66 13.09 -14.99 0.12
CA LEU A 66 12.68 -14.11 -0.99
C LEU A 66 11.56 -14.72 -1.83
N ARG A 67 11.63 -16.02 -2.10
CA ARG A 67 10.57 -16.71 -2.86
C ARG A 67 9.26 -16.75 -2.08
N ALA A 68 9.29 -17.09 -0.80
CA ALA A 68 8.10 -17.10 0.05
C ALA A 68 7.46 -15.71 0.16
N ALA A 69 8.29 -14.67 0.27
CA ALA A 69 7.82 -13.28 0.28
C ALA A 69 7.12 -12.91 -1.04
N ALA A 70 7.69 -13.29 -2.18
CA ALA A 70 7.07 -13.07 -3.49
C ALA A 70 5.75 -13.82 -3.64
N GLU A 71 5.70 -15.08 -3.23
CA GLU A 71 4.47 -15.90 -3.27
C GLU A 71 3.38 -15.31 -2.38
N MET A 72 3.74 -14.77 -1.21
CA MET A 72 2.81 -14.11 -0.32
C MET A 72 2.26 -12.79 -0.93
N ALA A 73 3.11 -12.02 -1.60
CA ALA A 73 2.69 -10.83 -2.32
C ALA A 73 1.69 -11.17 -3.43
N VAL A 74 1.92 -12.25 -4.17
CA VAL A 74 0.99 -12.75 -5.19
C VAL A 74 -0.35 -13.16 -4.59
N GLU A 75 -0.32 -13.87 -3.47
CA GLU A 75 -1.54 -14.26 -2.74
C GLU A 75 -2.36 -13.06 -2.28
N MET A 76 -1.70 -11.98 -1.89
CA MET A 76 -2.31 -10.75 -1.38
C MET A 76 -2.47 -9.67 -2.47
N ASN A 77 -2.31 -10.01 -3.74
CA ASN A 77 -2.38 -9.07 -4.85
C ASN A 77 -3.63 -8.20 -4.82
N CYS A 78 -3.48 -6.93 -5.15
CA CYS A 78 -4.57 -5.96 -5.24
C CYS A 78 -4.44 -5.11 -6.51
N GLU A 79 -5.53 -4.48 -6.95
CA GLU A 79 -5.54 -3.67 -8.16
C GLU A 79 -4.74 -2.37 -8.04
N GLU A 80 -4.63 -1.83 -6.84
CA GLU A 80 -4.05 -0.51 -6.57
C GLU A 80 -2.52 -0.50 -6.57
N ILE A 81 -1.88 -1.66 -6.41
CA ILE A 81 -0.42 -1.78 -6.33
C ILE A 81 0.06 -2.79 -7.37
N PHE A 82 1.02 -2.38 -8.20
CA PHE A 82 1.67 -3.28 -9.14
C PHE A 82 2.45 -4.36 -8.39
N ILE A 83 2.44 -5.60 -8.88
CA ILE A 83 3.02 -6.75 -8.17
C ILE A 83 4.50 -6.55 -7.82
N ALA A 84 5.27 -5.87 -8.66
CA ALA A 84 6.67 -5.57 -8.37
C ALA A 84 6.83 -4.73 -7.11
N ASP A 85 5.98 -3.74 -6.92
CA ASP A 85 6.00 -2.87 -5.73
C ASP A 85 5.55 -3.62 -4.49
N LEU A 86 4.60 -4.53 -4.63
CA LEU A 86 4.13 -5.37 -3.53
C LEU A 86 5.19 -6.38 -3.09
N ILE A 87 5.92 -6.97 -4.03
CA ILE A 87 7.08 -7.83 -3.75
C ILE A 87 8.18 -7.03 -3.06
N GLN A 88 8.43 -5.81 -3.48
CA GLN A 88 9.39 -4.92 -2.84
C GLN A 88 9.02 -4.64 -1.38
N GLU A 89 7.75 -4.35 -1.09
CA GLU A 89 7.26 -4.17 0.27
C GLU A 89 7.41 -5.43 1.12
N ALA A 90 7.14 -6.60 0.53
CA ALA A 90 7.36 -7.88 1.19
C ALA A 90 8.84 -8.09 1.55
N ASN A 91 9.74 -7.75 0.64
CA ASN A 91 11.19 -7.87 0.85
C ASN A 91 11.69 -6.89 1.90
N ILE A 92 11.20 -5.66 1.89
CA ILE A 92 11.53 -4.66 2.94
C ILE A 92 11.08 -5.18 4.31
N SER A 93 9.87 -5.72 4.41
CA SER A 93 9.35 -6.28 5.66
C SER A 93 10.17 -7.47 6.13
N LEU A 94 10.62 -8.32 5.22
CA LEU A 94 11.51 -9.45 5.50
C LEU A 94 12.83 -8.97 6.10
N LEU A 95 13.49 -8.02 5.46
CA LEU A 95 14.79 -7.49 5.91
C LEU A 95 14.66 -6.77 7.26
N MET A 96 13.63 -5.96 7.43
CA MET A 96 13.38 -5.26 8.69
C MET A 96 13.10 -6.22 9.83
N ALA A 97 12.28 -7.24 9.60
CA ALA A 97 11.95 -8.24 10.61
C ALA A 97 13.19 -8.99 11.09
N LEU A 98 14.07 -9.40 10.20
CA LEU A 98 15.31 -10.10 10.55
C LEU A 98 16.31 -9.20 11.30
N GLY A 99 16.23 -7.90 11.12
CA GLY A 99 17.07 -6.92 11.81
C GLY A 99 16.54 -6.43 13.15
N GLU A 100 15.29 -6.77 13.52
CA GLU A 100 14.71 -6.38 14.81
C GLU A 100 15.39 -7.11 15.97
N GLU A 101 15.60 -6.41 17.08
CA GLU A 101 16.17 -7.00 18.31
C GLU A 101 15.17 -7.90 19.04
N GLU A 102 13.91 -7.55 19.01
CA GLU A 102 12.83 -8.30 19.63
C GLU A 102 11.94 -9.00 18.56
N PRO A 103 11.47 -10.21 18.79
CA PRO A 103 11.82 -11.09 19.92
C PRO A 103 13.22 -11.70 19.79
N GLU A 104 13.82 -12.13 20.91
CA GLU A 104 15.13 -12.79 20.90
C GLU A 104 15.14 -14.07 20.06
N GLU A 105 14.09 -14.86 20.19
CA GLU A 105 13.87 -16.07 19.41
C GLU A 105 12.87 -15.82 18.29
N LYS A 106 13.34 -15.99 17.07
CA LYS A 106 12.54 -15.85 15.84
C LYS A 106 12.42 -17.21 15.18
N ASP A 107 11.26 -17.46 14.57
CA ASP A 107 11.00 -18.68 13.80
C ASP A 107 10.34 -18.31 12.45
N GLU A 108 10.14 -19.32 11.61
CA GLU A 108 9.50 -19.15 10.31
C GLU A 108 8.09 -18.56 10.43
N LYS A 109 7.30 -19.08 11.35
CA LYS A 109 5.91 -18.61 11.55
C LYS A 109 5.87 -17.14 11.90
N TRP A 110 6.73 -16.68 12.80
CA TRP A 110 6.86 -15.29 13.16
C TRP A 110 7.27 -14.43 11.96
N LEU A 111 8.30 -14.89 11.22
CA LEU A 111 8.81 -14.15 10.06
C LEU A 111 7.76 -14.00 8.96
N LEU A 112 7.07 -15.09 8.60
CA LEU A 112 6.00 -15.05 7.61
C LEU A 112 4.84 -14.15 8.06
N GLY A 113 4.51 -14.15 9.34
CA GLY A 113 3.52 -13.24 9.92
C GLY A 113 3.92 -11.77 9.80
N ARG A 114 5.20 -11.46 10.01
CA ARG A 114 5.74 -10.10 9.86
C ARG A 114 5.71 -9.63 8.42
N ILE A 115 6.06 -10.50 7.48
CA ILE A 115 5.98 -10.19 6.04
C ILE A 115 4.53 -9.91 5.63
N ARG A 116 3.60 -10.77 6.04
CA ARG A 116 2.16 -10.60 5.77
C ARG A 116 1.63 -9.28 6.33
N CYS A 117 2.03 -8.93 7.54
CA CYS A 117 1.67 -7.68 8.20
C CYS A 117 2.17 -6.46 7.41
N GLY A 118 3.41 -6.52 6.93
CA GLY A 118 4.01 -5.46 6.11
C GLY A 118 3.31 -5.27 4.76
N ILE A 119 2.96 -6.35 4.09
CA ILE A 119 2.19 -6.30 2.84
C ILE A 119 0.80 -5.69 3.09
N ARG A 120 0.10 -6.15 4.12
CA ARG A 120 -1.21 -5.62 4.49
C ARG A 120 -1.16 -4.12 4.79
N HIS A 121 -0.16 -3.69 5.52
CA HIS A 121 0.05 -2.28 5.84
C HIS A 121 0.28 -1.44 4.58
N ALA A 122 1.08 -1.92 3.64
CA ALA A 122 1.31 -1.25 2.36
C ALA A 122 0.02 -1.10 1.53
N ILE A 123 -0.81 -2.14 1.50
CA ILE A 123 -2.12 -2.13 0.83
C ILE A 123 -3.06 -1.12 1.49
N GLU A 124 -3.13 -1.11 2.81
CA GLU A 124 -3.97 -0.18 3.58
C GLU A 124 -3.54 1.28 3.37
N GLU A 125 -2.24 1.56 3.37
CA GLU A 125 -1.72 2.90 3.09
C GLU A 125 -2.07 3.37 1.68
N GLN A 126 -1.91 2.51 0.68
CA GLN A 126 -2.24 2.85 -0.71
C GLN A 126 -3.74 3.07 -0.89
N THR A 127 -4.57 2.27 -0.28
CA THR A 127 -6.03 2.42 -0.29
C THR A 127 -6.44 3.74 0.35
N GLN A 128 -5.81 4.11 1.45
CA GLN A 128 -6.05 5.38 2.13
C GLN A 128 -5.65 6.58 1.27
N ARG A 129 -4.47 6.53 0.63
CA ARG A 129 -4.01 7.58 -0.30
C ARG A 129 -4.96 7.75 -1.48
N LYS A 130 -5.40 6.65 -2.08
CA LYS A 130 -6.37 6.68 -3.18
C LYS A 130 -7.69 7.32 -2.75
N PHE A 131 -8.18 6.97 -1.58
CA PHE A 131 -9.39 7.57 -1.03
C PHE A 131 -9.24 9.08 -0.82
N GLU A 132 -8.12 9.53 -0.27
CA GLU A 132 -7.82 10.94 -0.05
C GLU A 132 -7.70 11.69 -1.39
N ASP A 133 -7.03 11.11 -2.38
CA ASP A 133 -6.87 11.69 -3.71
C ASP A 133 -8.23 11.81 -4.42
N ASP A 134 -9.05 10.78 -4.41
CA ASP A 134 -10.40 10.78 -5.02
C ASP A 134 -11.30 11.79 -4.33
N TYR A 135 -11.21 11.92 -3.01
CA TYR A 135 -11.95 12.92 -2.24
C TYR A 135 -11.53 14.34 -2.62
N LEU A 136 -10.23 14.57 -2.77
CA LEU A 136 -9.68 15.87 -3.19
C LEU A 136 -10.10 16.23 -4.61
N VAL A 137 -10.00 15.29 -5.55
CA VAL A 137 -10.47 15.47 -6.93
C VAL A 137 -11.96 15.83 -6.96
N ALA A 138 -12.80 15.13 -6.21
CA ALA A 138 -14.21 15.42 -6.12
C ALA A 138 -14.51 16.83 -5.57
N LYS A 139 -13.73 17.29 -4.58
CA LYS A 139 -13.81 18.65 -4.07
C LYS A 139 -13.41 19.70 -5.12
N VAL A 140 -12.33 19.46 -5.86
CA VAL A 140 -11.85 20.34 -6.93
C VAL A 140 -12.92 20.46 -8.01
N GLU A 141 -13.50 19.35 -8.47
CA GLU A 141 -14.56 19.34 -9.48
C GLU A 141 -15.82 20.11 -9.01
N LYS A 142 -16.19 19.92 -7.76
CA LYS A 142 -17.34 20.64 -7.16
C LYS A 142 -17.08 22.15 -7.11
N LEU A 143 -15.88 22.56 -6.73
CA LEU A 143 -15.49 23.96 -6.68
C LEU A 143 -15.45 24.58 -8.09
N GLU A 144 -14.86 23.90 -9.07
CA GLU A 144 -14.82 24.34 -10.47
C GLU A 144 -16.22 24.49 -11.06
N ALA A 145 -17.11 23.53 -10.81
CA ALA A 145 -18.50 23.58 -11.24
C ALA A 145 -19.24 24.77 -10.63
N ALA A 146 -19.05 25.01 -9.34
CA ALA A 146 -19.69 26.14 -8.64
C ALA A 146 -19.18 27.49 -9.16
N VAL A 147 -17.88 27.62 -9.39
CA VAL A 147 -17.28 28.84 -9.96
C VAL A 147 -17.81 29.07 -11.38
N ARG A 148 -17.94 28.02 -12.16
CA ARG A 148 -18.49 28.12 -13.53
C ARG A 148 -19.94 28.59 -13.54
N GLU A 149 -20.81 28.04 -12.69
CA GLU A 149 -22.21 28.49 -12.53
C GLU A 149 -22.29 29.95 -12.12
N LEU A 150 -21.45 30.41 -11.21
CA LEU A 150 -21.43 31.78 -10.72
C LEU A 150 -20.88 32.78 -11.74
N THR A 151 -20.09 32.32 -12.72
CA THR A 151 -19.46 33.19 -13.75
C THR A 151 -20.20 33.18 -15.08
N GLU A 152 -21.06 32.21 -15.37
CA GLU A 152 -21.82 32.13 -16.62
C GLU A 152 -22.83 33.27 -16.80
N ASP A 153 -23.36 33.84 -15.74
CA ASP A 153 -24.34 34.92 -15.78
C ASP A 153 -23.76 36.33 -15.81
N GLU A 154 -22.42 36.48 -15.75
CA GLU A 154 -21.76 37.79 -15.73
C GLU A 154 -20.68 37.87 -16.84
N GLU A 155 -20.94 38.70 -17.82
CA GLU A 155 -20.00 39.04 -18.94
C GLU A 155 -18.81 39.87 -18.47
N ASP A 156 -18.60 40.10 -17.19
CA ASP A 156 -17.61 41.01 -16.64
C ASP A 156 -16.49 40.27 -15.92
N GLU A 157 -15.26 40.39 -16.40
CA GLU A 157 -14.04 39.80 -15.80
C GLU A 157 -13.73 40.35 -14.38
N SER A 158 -14.49 41.35 -13.91
CA SER A 158 -14.34 41.92 -12.56
C SER A 158 -15.00 41.13 -11.46
N SER A 159 -15.72 40.04 -11.76
CA SER A 159 -16.43 39.22 -10.79
C SER A 159 -15.68 37.97 -10.36
N LYS A 160 -14.37 38.10 -10.09
CA LYS A 160 -13.65 37.04 -9.40
C LYS A 160 -14.04 37.06 -7.93
N PHE A 161 -14.66 35.96 -7.48
CA PHE A 161 -14.98 35.79 -6.07
C PHE A 161 -13.69 35.64 -5.26
N SER A 162 -13.64 36.34 -4.14
CA SER A 162 -12.56 36.12 -3.17
C SER A 162 -12.68 34.76 -2.50
N VAL A 163 -11.59 34.27 -1.90
CA VAL A 163 -11.60 33.03 -1.12
C VAL A 163 -12.65 33.12 0.00
N GLU A 164 -12.81 34.27 0.63
CA GLU A 164 -13.80 34.50 1.69
C GLU A 164 -15.24 34.40 1.16
N GLU A 165 -15.51 34.96 0.00
CA GLU A 165 -16.81 34.87 -0.66
C GLU A 165 -17.14 33.43 -1.08
N LEU A 166 -16.18 32.72 -1.67
CA LEU A 166 -16.32 31.30 -2.03
C LEU A 166 -16.56 30.42 -0.82
N ALA A 167 -15.90 30.70 0.30
CA ALA A 167 -16.11 29.97 1.56
C ALA A 167 -17.56 30.05 2.05
N ILE A 168 -18.14 31.25 1.95
CA ILE A 168 -19.53 31.48 2.34
C ILE A 168 -20.52 30.81 1.37
N ILE A 169 -20.28 30.96 0.06
CA ILE A 169 -21.18 30.44 -0.98
C ILE A 169 -21.18 28.90 -1.02
N LEU A 170 -20.02 28.28 -0.85
CA LEU A 170 -19.83 26.83 -0.93
C LEU A 170 -19.93 26.12 0.42
N ASP A 171 -20.06 26.85 1.50
CA ASP A 171 -20.03 26.33 2.88
C ASP A 171 -18.79 25.45 3.13
N MET A 172 -17.63 25.98 2.74
CA MET A 172 -16.31 25.35 2.88
C MET A 172 -15.39 26.24 3.71
N ASP A 173 -14.39 25.64 4.36
CA ASP A 173 -13.34 26.39 5.03
C ASP A 173 -12.45 27.12 4.02
N GLU A 174 -11.99 28.33 4.37
CA GLU A 174 -11.09 29.11 3.53
C GLU A 174 -9.78 28.39 3.21
N GLU A 175 -9.23 27.62 4.17
CA GLU A 175 -8.04 26.80 3.96
C GLU A 175 -8.25 25.72 2.91
N GLU A 176 -9.41 25.06 2.95
CA GLU A 176 -9.78 24.05 1.96
C GLU A 176 -9.85 24.64 0.55
N ILE A 177 -10.43 25.82 0.42
CA ILE A 177 -10.53 26.54 -0.84
C ILE A 177 -9.15 26.95 -1.35
N ARG A 178 -8.27 27.47 -0.49
CA ARG A 178 -6.90 27.83 -0.84
C ARG A 178 -6.09 26.65 -1.30
N ASP A 179 -6.23 25.50 -0.63
CA ASP A 179 -5.55 24.26 -1.01
C ASP A 179 -6.00 23.76 -2.39
N VAL A 180 -7.29 23.79 -2.65
CA VAL A 180 -7.85 23.44 -3.97
C VAL A 180 -7.35 24.39 -5.06
N LEU A 181 -7.37 25.68 -4.82
CA LEU A 181 -6.90 26.69 -5.79
C LEU A 181 -5.41 26.55 -6.09
N ARG A 182 -4.59 26.18 -5.12
CA ARG A 182 -3.16 25.87 -5.34
C ARG A 182 -2.98 24.68 -6.27
N LEU A 183 -3.78 23.63 -6.11
CA LEU A 183 -3.72 22.42 -6.92
C LEU A 183 -4.16 22.67 -8.36
N THR A 184 -5.09 23.57 -8.58
CA THR A 184 -5.57 23.95 -9.92
C THR A 184 -4.69 24.99 -10.62
N GLY A 185 -3.69 25.55 -9.94
CA GLY A 185 -2.84 26.61 -10.48
C GLY A 185 -3.49 27.99 -10.55
N ASP A 186 -4.69 28.15 -9.99
CA ASP A 186 -5.45 29.41 -9.98
C ASP A 186 -5.06 30.34 -8.82
N ASP A 187 -4.09 29.94 -8.03
CA ASP A 187 -3.54 30.76 -6.94
C ASP A 187 -2.44 31.67 -7.48
N LYS A 188 -2.82 32.90 -7.70
CA LYS A 188 -1.88 33.99 -7.97
C LYS A 188 -1.81 34.94 -6.78
#